data_4377b52e3777bfedbec2434a6ef0e94f
#
_entry.id   4377b52e3777bfedbec2434a6ef0e94f
#
_cell.length_a   1.000
_cell.length_b   1.000
_cell.length_c   1.000
_cell.angle_alpha   90.00
_cell.angle_beta   90.00
_cell.angle_gamma   90.00
#
_symmetry.space_group_name_H-M   'P 1'
#
loop_
_entity.id
_entity.type
_entity.pdbx_description
1 polymer ?
#
loop_
_entity_poly.entity_id
_entity_poly.type
_entity_poly.pdbx_seq_one_letter_code
_entity_poly.pdbx_strand_id
1 'polypeptide(L)'
;VGAAVIGGGAVAGYHIHQAKEQKVTKEEWQAAYKDWVGKWSDDTRFELFDMNGDDVPEIVRVGSCMADGATVATCTPDGIREEIYRIGMWYIPGGNVLDNNDGNMGVFYDRVFEIKDGEWLQIGDGECRMEDNTNPEYDENGDYVFRYKWDGKEVTNKKYEKKLKKLFGNRKPEALGNEAVSYHEIINQISHY
;
A
#
# COMPACT_ATOMS: atom_id res chain seq x y z
N VAL A 1 -10.83 -68.31 -28.25
CA VAL A 1 -11.40 -67.99 -26.91
C VAL A 1 -10.69 -66.75 -26.43
N GLY A 2 -11.29 -65.59 -26.67
CA GLY A 2 -10.78 -64.28 -26.26
C GLY A 2 -11.65 -63.70 -25.16
N ALA A 3 -11.08 -63.35 -24.05
CA ALA A 3 -11.75 -62.63 -22.96
C ALA A 3 -11.48 -61.15 -23.09
N ALA A 4 -12.53 -60.35 -23.27
CA ALA A 4 -12.47 -58.91 -23.25
C ALA A 4 -12.58 -58.41 -21.79
N VAL A 5 -11.58 -57.66 -21.30
CA VAL A 5 -11.63 -56.97 -20.02
C VAL A 5 -12.12 -55.56 -20.29
N ILE A 6 -13.31 -55.25 -19.81
CA ILE A 6 -13.86 -53.87 -19.81
C ILE A 6 -13.35 -53.16 -18.56
N GLY A 7 -12.37 -52.28 -18.75
CA GLY A 7 -11.91 -51.39 -17.71
C GLY A 7 -12.83 -50.17 -17.58
N GLY A 8 -13.65 -50.15 -16.55
CA GLY A 8 -14.41 -48.98 -16.18
C GLY A 8 -13.52 -47.93 -15.52
N GLY A 9 -13.19 -46.87 -16.26
CA GLY A 9 -12.53 -45.69 -15.71
C GLY A 9 -13.51 -44.83 -14.95
N ALA A 10 -13.39 -44.76 -13.63
CA ALA A 10 -14.09 -43.77 -12.82
C ALA A 10 -13.50 -42.39 -13.08
N VAL A 11 -14.21 -41.54 -13.76
CA VAL A 11 -13.89 -40.11 -13.86
C VAL A 11 -14.25 -39.49 -12.54
N ALA A 12 -13.26 -39.28 -11.66
CA ALA A 12 -13.41 -38.47 -10.48
C ALA A 12 -13.57 -37.02 -10.93
N GLY A 13 -14.81 -36.53 -10.90
CA GLY A 13 -15.09 -35.13 -11.13
C GLY A 13 -14.48 -34.30 -10.00
N TYR A 14 -13.43 -33.60 -10.25
CA TYR A 14 -12.94 -32.54 -9.39
C TYR A 14 -13.93 -31.38 -9.45
N HIS A 15 -14.80 -31.32 -8.46
CA HIS A 15 -15.55 -30.09 -8.17
C HIS A 15 -14.56 -29.08 -7.60
N ILE A 16 -14.05 -28.22 -8.45
CA ILE A 16 -13.39 -26.98 -8.02
C ILE A 16 -14.50 -26.14 -7.44
N HIS A 17 -14.64 -26.13 -6.13
CA HIS A 17 -15.37 -25.09 -5.44
C HIS A 17 -14.56 -23.80 -5.68
N GLN A 18 -14.99 -23.00 -6.66
CA GLN A 18 -14.64 -21.58 -6.65
C GLN A 18 -15.32 -21.03 -5.38
N ALA A 19 -14.53 -20.82 -4.34
CA ALA A 19 -14.92 -19.98 -3.24
C ALA A 19 -15.29 -18.63 -3.87
N LYS A 20 -16.54 -18.22 -3.82
CA LYS A 20 -16.91 -16.85 -4.15
C LYS A 20 -16.12 -16.00 -3.17
N GLU A 21 -15.26 -15.14 -3.69
CA GLU A 21 -14.65 -14.09 -2.89
C GLU A 21 -15.80 -13.34 -2.22
N GLN A 22 -15.87 -13.44 -0.91
CA GLN A 22 -16.90 -12.79 -0.13
C GLN A 22 -16.53 -11.31 -0.09
N LYS A 23 -17.26 -10.47 -0.83
CA LYS A 23 -17.04 -9.02 -0.80
C LYS A 23 -17.52 -8.46 0.53
N VAL A 24 -16.76 -7.53 1.09
CA VAL A 24 -17.15 -6.74 2.26
C VAL A 24 -18.30 -5.82 1.85
N THR A 25 -19.37 -5.81 2.62
CA THR A 25 -20.49 -4.89 2.41
C THR A 25 -20.15 -3.49 2.95
N LYS A 26 -20.91 -2.49 2.49
CA LYS A 26 -20.79 -1.13 2.97
C LYS A 26 -20.97 -1.03 4.50
N GLU A 27 -21.98 -1.67 5.03
CA GLU A 27 -22.29 -1.70 6.45
C GLU A 27 -21.16 -2.35 7.27
N GLU A 28 -20.56 -3.42 6.74
CA GLU A 28 -19.46 -4.13 7.41
C GLU A 28 -18.20 -3.27 7.51
N TRP A 29 -17.73 -2.68 6.41
CA TRP A 29 -16.52 -1.88 6.49
C TRP A 29 -16.75 -0.56 7.27
N GLN A 30 -17.94 0.05 7.16
CA GLN A 30 -18.28 1.23 7.96
C GLN A 30 -18.25 0.93 9.47
N ALA A 31 -18.80 -0.20 9.89
CA ALA A 31 -18.75 -0.62 11.29
C ALA A 31 -17.32 -0.91 11.73
N ALA A 32 -16.56 -1.66 10.93
CA ALA A 32 -15.18 -2.02 11.23
C ALA A 32 -14.27 -0.77 11.36
N TYR A 33 -14.42 0.20 10.46
CA TYR A 33 -13.63 1.44 10.56
C TYR A 33 -14.04 2.33 11.74
N LYS A 34 -15.31 2.43 12.10
CA LYS A 34 -15.72 3.15 13.31
C LYS A 34 -15.10 2.53 14.56
N ASP A 35 -15.12 1.20 14.66
CA ASP A 35 -14.47 0.49 15.76
C ASP A 35 -12.94 0.69 15.76
N TRP A 36 -12.33 0.71 14.58
CA TRP A 36 -10.89 0.93 14.43
C TRP A 36 -10.49 2.35 14.81
N VAL A 37 -11.21 3.37 14.32
CA VAL A 37 -11.01 4.78 14.66
C VAL A 37 -11.19 5.01 16.16
N GLY A 38 -12.16 4.35 16.79
CA GLY A 38 -12.44 4.45 18.22
C GLY A 38 -11.33 3.93 19.16
N LYS A 39 -10.29 3.27 18.62
CA LYS A 39 -9.13 2.83 19.41
C LYS A 39 -8.09 3.93 19.65
N TRP A 40 -8.20 5.04 18.93
CA TRP A 40 -7.24 6.14 18.94
C TRP A 40 -7.76 7.32 19.77
N SER A 41 -6.85 8.20 20.18
CA SER A 41 -7.20 9.41 20.92
C SER A 41 -7.94 10.45 20.05
N ASP A 42 -8.71 11.32 20.68
CA ASP A 42 -9.57 12.32 19.99
C ASP A 42 -8.76 13.35 19.18
N ASP A 43 -7.47 13.52 19.45
CA ASP A 43 -6.55 14.40 18.73
C ASP A 43 -5.91 13.74 17.49
N THR A 44 -6.16 12.45 17.29
CA THR A 44 -5.70 11.71 16.12
C THR A 44 -6.44 12.18 14.86
N ARG A 45 -5.74 12.20 13.74
CA ARG A 45 -6.28 12.60 12.44
C ARG A 45 -6.32 11.43 11.48
N PHE A 46 -7.33 11.44 10.60
CA PHE A 46 -7.62 10.34 9.69
C PHE A 46 -8.00 10.86 8.31
N GLU A 47 -7.75 10.04 7.28
CA GLU A 47 -8.20 10.31 5.92
C GLU A 47 -8.71 9.01 5.29
N LEU A 48 -9.87 9.07 4.59
CA LEU A 48 -10.34 7.99 3.72
C LEU A 48 -9.81 8.22 2.31
N PHE A 49 -9.36 7.16 1.66
CA PHE A 49 -8.88 7.21 0.29
C PHE A 49 -9.19 5.90 -0.44
N ASP A 50 -9.46 5.98 -1.73
CA ASP A 50 -9.69 4.79 -2.55
C ASP A 50 -8.42 4.49 -3.36
N MET A 51 -7.67 3.48 -2.92
CA MET A 51 -6.43 3.09 -3.56
C MET A 51 -6.64 2.08 -4.69
N ASN A 52 -7.52 1.12 -4.51
CA ASN A 52 -7.64 -0.05 -5.39
C ASN A 52 -8.91 -0.06 -6.27
N GLY A 53 -9.90 0.79 -5.99
CA GLY A 53 -11.12 0.93 -6.78
C GLY A 53 -12.12 -0.21 -6.58
N ASP A 54 -12.18 -0.78 -5.38
CA ASP A 54 -13.03 -1.94 -5.08
C ASP A 54 -14.33 -1.62 -4.35
N ASP A 55 -14.67 -0.33 -4.22
CA ASP A 55 -15.82 0.22 -3.48
C ASP A 55 -15.68 0.17 -1.94
N VAL A 56 -14.54 -0.29 -1.42
CA VAL A 56 -14.17 -0.26 0.00
C VAL A 56 -12.97 0.67 0.16
N PRO A 57 -13.15 1.91 0.66
CA PRO A 57 -12.02 2.81 0.81
C PRO A 57 -11.04 2.29 1.85
N GLU A 58 -9.77 2.58 1.67
CA GLU A 58 -8.78 2.47 2.73
C GLU A 58 -8.91 3.65 3.69
N ILE A 59 -8.34 3.48 4.88
CA ILE A 59 -8.25 4.53 5.88
C ILE A 59 -6.81 4.68 6.38
N VAL A 60 -6.34 5.92 6.53
CA VAL A 60 -5.07 6.20 7.18
C VAL A 60 -5.28 6.95 8.48
N ARG A 61 -4.57 6.54 9.50
CA ARG A 61 -4.32 7.31 10.71
C ARG A 61 -2.98 8.02 10.54
N VAL A 62 -2.97 9.33 10.72
CA VAL A 62 -1.78 10.16 10.62
C VAL A 62 -1.23 10.43 12.03
N GLY A 63 0.02 10.10 12.25
CA GLY A 63 0.71 10.37 13.50
C GLY A 63 0.97 11.86 13.72
N SER A 64 1.18 12.23 14.96
CA SER A 64 1.43 13.62 15.38
C SER A 64 2.81 14.13 14.94
N CYS A 65 3.74 13.24 14.63
CA CYS A 65 5.09 13.54 14.17
C CYS A 65 5.67 12.37 13.37
N MET A 66 6.82 12.58 12.71
CA MET A 66 7.49 11.53 11.92
C MET A 66 7.84 10.27 12.71
N ALA A 67 8.12 10.40 14.00
CA ALA A 67 8.45 9.25 14.85
C ALA A 67 7.22 8.39 15.19
N ASP A 68 6.03 9.00 15.22
CA ASP A 68 4.74 8.33 15.44
C ASP A 68 4.27 7.60 14.17
N GLY A 69 4.77 8.02 13.01
CA GLY A 69 4.45 7.41 11.73
C GLY A 69 2.98 7.58 11.32
N ALA A 70 2.53 6.66 10.49
CA ALA A 70 1.14 6.53 10.07
C ALA A 70 0.74 5.06 10.05
N THR A 71 -0.56 4.79 10.22
CA THR A 71 -1.10 3.44 10.09
C THR A 71 -2.13 3.46 8.98
N VAL A 72 -1.91 2.65 7.95
CA VAL A 72 -2.85 2.47 6.84
C VAL A 72 -3.61 1.17 7.06
N ALA A 73 -4.91 1.19 6.84
CA ALA A 73 -5.75 0.01 7.02
C ALA A 73 -6.69 -0.21 5.84
N THR A 74 -6.91 -1.48 5.49
CA THR A 74 -7.95 -1.94 4.57
C THR A 74 -8.89 -2.89 5.29
N CYS A 75 -10.17 -2.90 4.89
CA CYS A 75 -11.17 -3.81 5.44
C CYS A 75 -11.33 -5.03 4.54
N THR A 76 -11.21 -6.21 5.13
CA THR A 76 -11.37 -7.49 4.45
C THR A 76 -12.50 -8.29 5.08
N PRO A 77 -13.01 -9.38 4.47
CA PRO A 77 -14.00 -10.26 5.09
C PRO A 77 -13.54 -10.84 6.45
N ASP A 78 -12.22 -10.95 6.65
CA ASP A 78 -11.61 -11.44 7.90
C ASP A 78 -11.34 -10.32 8.93
N GLY A 79 -11.68 -9.07 8.60
CA GLY A 79 -11.49 -7.89 9.45
C GLY A 79 -10.46 -6.91 8.91
N ILE A 80 -10.02 -6.01 9.77
CA ILE A 80 -9.06 -4.97 9.41
C ILE A 80 -7.65 -5.57 9.24
N ARG A 81 -6.99 -5.22 8.14
CA ARG A 81 -5.56 -5.45 7.89
C ARG A 81 -4.85 -4.10 7.90
N GLU A 82 -3.87 -3.95 8.76
CA GLU A 82 -3.17 -2.68 8.94
C GLU A 82 -1.65 -2.85 8.80
N GLU A 83 -1.02 -1.79 8.28
CA GLU A 83 0.42 -1.66 8.17
C GLU A 83 0.86 -0.31 8.73
N ILE A 84 2.05 -0.28 9.33
CA ILE A 84 2.62 0.92 9.93
C ILE A 84 3.74 1.42 9.00
N TYR A 85 3.61 2.67 8.59
CA TYR A 85 4.56 3.35 7.74
C TYR A 85 5.13 4.59 8.43
N ARG A 86 6.19 5.14 7.85
CA ARG A 86 6.61 6.49 8.18
C ARG A 86 5.75 7.51 7.45
N ILE A 87 5.73 8.75 7.95
CA ILE A 87 5.04 9.86 7.27
C ILE A 87 5.77 10.16 5.96
N GLY A 88 5.02 10.46 4.92
CA GLY A 88 5.50 10.63 3.55
C GLY A 88 4.97 9.51 2.67
N MET A 89 3.69 9.58 2.35
CA MET A 89 3.03 8.57 1.55
C MET A 89 2.35 9.20 0.35
N TRP A 90 2.44 8.50 -0.76
CA TRP A 90 1.75 8.84 -2.00
C TRP A 90 0.99 7.63 -2.48
N TYR A 91 -0.16 7.83 -3.08
CA TYR A 91 -0.95 6.74 -3.64
C TYR A 91 -1.45 7.08 -5.04
N ILE A 92 -1.86 6.07 -5.77
CA ILE A 92 -2.49 6.23 -7.09
C ILE A 92 -3.98 5.92 -6.94
N PRO A 93 -4.88 6.91 -6.98
CA PRO A 93 -6.32 6.68 -6.88
C PRO A 93 -6.82 5.62 -7.86
N GLY A 94 -7.51 4.59 -7.36
CA GLY A 94 -7.98 3.43 -8.13
C GLY A 94 -6.86 2.66 -8.83
N GLY A 95 -5.61 2.81 -8.37
CA GLY A 95 -4.44 2.24 -9.01
C GLY A 95 -3.82 1.07 -8.31
N ASN A 96 -4.27 0.82 -7.11
CA ASN A 96 -3.73 -0.19 -6.21
C ASN A 96 -2.21 -0.04 -6.00
N VAL A 97 -1.75 1.19 -5.78
CA VAL A 97 -0.35 1.52 -5.53
C VAL A 97 -0.25 2.54 -4.42
N LEU A 98 0.49 2.21 -3.38
CA LEU A 98 0.92 3.08 -2.30
C LEU A 98 2.45 3.13 -2.30
N ASP A 99 3.02 4.32 -2.28
CA ASP A 99 4.45 4.54 -2.09
C ASP A 99 4.70 5.20 -0.74
N ASN A 100 5.37 4.50 0.15
CA ASN A 100 5.93 5.08 1.36
C ASN A 100 7.29 5.69 1.02
N ASN A 101 7.23 6.93 0.56
CA ASN A 101 8.40 7.76 0.27
C ASN A 101 8.87 8.43 1.56
N ASP A 102 9.91 7.87 2.15
CA ASP A 102 10.48 8.34 3.40
C ASP A 102 11.98 8.59 3.25
N GLY A 103 12.53 9.46 4.07
CA GLY A 103 13.96 9.69 4.06
C GLY A 103 14.43 10.58 5.20
N ASN A 104 15.68 10.33 5.60
CA ASN A 104 16.36 11.12 6.61
C ASN A 104 17.87 11.05 6.43
N MET A 105 18.58 12.14 6.75
CA MET A 105 20.04 12.19 6.82
C MET A 105 20.75 11.68 5.54
N GLY A 106 20.24 12.08 4.37
CA GLY A 106 20.84 11.70 3.08
C GLY A 106 20.53 10.28 2.59
N VAL A 107 19.60 9.59 3.25
CA VAL A 107 19.06 8.29 2.80
C VAL A 107 17.57 8.43 2.60
N PHE A 108 17.09 8.09 1.41
CA PHE A 108 15.69 8.18 1.02
C PHE A 108 15.23 6.84 0.46
N TYR A 109 13.95 6.53 0.64
CA TYR A 109 13.35 5.26 0.23
C TYR A 109 12.06 5.50 -0.54
N ASP A 110 11.82 4.68 -1.56
CA ASP A 110 10.51 4.45 -2.17
C ASP A 110 10.13 2.98 -1.92
N ARG A 111 9.27 2.73 -0.96
CA ARG A 111 8.73 1.40 -0.67
C ARG A 111 7.32 1.33 -1.19
N VAL A 112 7.15 0.59 -2.29
CA VAL A 112 5.90 0.56 -3.03
C VAL A 112 5.11 -0.69 -2.70
N PHE A 113 3.83 -0.51 -2.40
CA PHE A 113 2.92 -1.56 -1.97
C PHE A 113 1.68 -1.63 -2.86
N GLU A 114 1.08 -2.82 -2.93
CA GLU A 114 -0.27 -3.05 -3.45
C GLU A 114 -1.09 -3.82 -2.42
N ILE A 115 -2.42 -3.79 -2.52
CA ILE A 115 -3.31 -4.71 -1.81
C ILE A 115 -3.60 -5.88 -2.74
N LYS A 116 -3.33 -7.09 -2.26
CA LYS A 116 -3.63 -8.31 -3.00
C LYS A 116 -4.22 -9.34 -2.05
N ASP A 117 -5.39 -9.85 -2.40
CA ASP A 117 -6.13 -10.80 -1.56
C ASP A 117 -6.32 -10.29 -0.11
N GLY A 118 -6.52 -8.96 0.04
CA GLY A 118 -6.68 -8.28 1.32
C GLY A 118 -5.40 -8.05 2.13
N GLU A 119 -4.24 -8.44 1.61
CA GLU A 119 -2.94 -8.25 2.28
C GLU A 119 -2.11 -7.18 1.60
N TRP A 120 -1.36 -6.41 2.40
CA TRP A 120 -0.40 -5.44 1.91
C TRP A 120 0.86 -6.14 1.40
N LEU A 121 1.14 -6.03 0.12
CA LEU A 121 2.28 -6.67 -0.53
C LEU A 121 3.25 -5.62 -1.05
N GLN A 122 4.51 -5.69 -0.60
CA GLN A 122 5.57 -4.84 -1.15
C GLN A 122 5.95 -5.30 -2.56
N ILE A 123 5.83 -4.41 -3.54
CA ILE A 123 6.10 -4.66 -4.96
C ILE A 123 7.30 -3.90 -5.51
N GLY A 124 7.92 -3.05 -4.69
CA GLY A 124 9.13 -2.31 -5.02
C GLY A 124 9.86 -1.83 -3.78
N ASP A 125 11.21 -1.84 -3.84
CA ASP A 125 12.07 -1.34 -2.78
C ASP A 125 13.21 -0.52 -3.40
N GLY A 126 13.01 0.79 -3.41
CA GLY A 126 13.96 1.79 -3.87
C GLY A 126 14.74 2.42 -2.72
N GLU A 127 16.05 2.58 -2.88
CA GLU A 127 16.91 3.35 -2.00
C GLU A 127 17.71 4.36 -2.83
N CYS A 128 17.70 5.61 -2.37
CA CYS A 128 18.55 6.69 -2.89
C CYS A 128 19.33 7.28 -1.72
N ARG A 129 20.66 7.27 -1.79
CA ARG A 129 21.49 7.70 -0.67
C ARG A 129 22.73 8.47 -1.08
N MET A 130 23.12 9.43 -0.26
CA MET A 130 24.47 9.99 -0.30
C MET A 130 25.47 8.96 0.24
N GLU A 131 26.69 8.91 -0.29
CA GLU A 131 27.72 8.01 0.23
C GLU A 131 28.20 8.46 1.62
N ASP A 132 28.42 9.75 1.78
CA ASP A 132 28.73 10.38 3.07
C ASP A 132 27.91 11.67 3.21
N ASN A 133 26.95 11.68 4.14
CA ASN A 133 26.10 12.86 4.38
C ASN A 133 26.80 13.94 5.22
N THR A 134 27.96 13.64 5.81
CA THR A 134 28.77 14.63 6.55
C THR A 134 29.77 15.33 5.65
N ASN A 135 30.14 14.71 4.53
CA ASN A 135 31.00 15.25 3.50
C ASN A 135 30.45 14.86 2.10
N PRO A 136 29.34 15.47 1.67
CA PRO A 136 28.65 15.08 0.46
C PRO A 136 29.50 15.34 -0.80
N GLU A 137 29.42 14.41 -1.74
CA GLU A 137 29.96 14.60 -3.08
C GLU A 137 29.03 15.49 -3.91
N TYR A 138 29.64 16.32 -4.78
CA TYR A 138 28.94 17.17 -5.73
C TYR A 138 29.38 16.83 -7.16
N ASP A 139 28.45 16.89 -8.09
CA ASP A 139 28.73 16.76 -9.50
C ASP A 139 29.30 18.06 -10.11
N GLU A 140 29.55 18.06 -11.42
CA GLU A 140 30.08 19.21 -12.15
C GLU A 140 29.14 20.45 -12.17
N ASN A 141 27.86 20.27 -11.87
CA ASN A 141 26.83 21.32 -11.78
C ASN A 141 26.67 21.83 -10.35
N GLY A 142 27.29 21.19 -9.36
CA GLY A 142 27.13 21.49 -7.93
C GLY A 142 25.95 20.81 -7.28
N ASP A 143 25.36 19.82 -7.93
CA ASP A 143 24.28 19.01 -7.36
C ASP A 143 24.83 17.83 -6.55
N TYR A 144 24.09 17.42 -5.51
CA TYR A 144 24.48 16.26 -4.69
C TYR A 144 24.52 14.97 -5.51
N VAL A 145 25.57 14.19 -5.32
CA VAL A 145 25.70 12.86 -5.93
C VAL A 145 25.03 11.81 -5.08
N PHE A 146 24.06 11.11 -5.66
CA PHE A 146 23.34 10.00 -5.01
C PHE A 146 23.69 8.65 -5.63
N ARG A 147 23.73 7.62 -4.78
CA ARG A 147 23.76 6.21 -5.17
C ARG A 147 22.35 5.65 -5.11
N TYR A 148 22.00 4.83 -6.08
CA TYR A 148 20.64 4.29 -6.22
C TYR A 148 20.66 2.77 -6.15
N LYS A 149 19.74 2.20 -5.40
CA LYS A 149 19.45 0.76 -5.39
C LYS A 149 17.98 0.51 -5.65
N TRP A 150 17.70 -0.64 -6.22
CA TRP A 150 16.35 -1.14 -6.39
C TRP A 150 16.33 -2.65 -6.13
N ASP A 151 15.49 -3.10 -5.19
CA ASP A 151 15.47 -4.49 -4.69
C ASP A 151 16.89 -4.93 -4.27
N GLY A 152 17.60 -4.06 -3.55
CA GLY A 152 18.96 -4.30 -3.05
C GLY A 152 20.08 -4.26 -4.09
N LYS A 153 19.77 -4.05 -5.38
CA LYS A 153 20.79 -4.02 -6.47
C LYS A 153 21.07 -2.59 -6.90
N GLU A 154 22.34 -2.27 -7.09
CA GLU A 154 22.73 -0.97 -7.64
C GLU A 154 22.14 -0.74 -9.04
N VAL A 155 21.64 0.45 -9.25
CA VAL A 155 21.06 0.91 -10.51
C VAL A 155 21.48 2.36 -10.80
N THR A 156 21.34 2.80 -12.04
CA THR A 156 21.48 4.22 -12.36
C THR A 156 20.20 4.98 -11.98
N ASN A 157 20.30 6.29 -11.74
CA ASN A 157 19.15 7.17 -11.51
C ASN A 157 18.04 6.94 -12.55
N LYS A 158 18.40 6.96 -13.83
CA LYS A 158 17.46 6.72 -14.95
C LYS A 158 16.73 5.37 -14.85
N LYS A 159 17.41 4.32 -14.37
CA LYS A 159 16.78 3.00 -14.18
C LYS A 159 15.85 3.00 -12.97
N TYR A 160 16.25 3.69 -11.90
CA TYR A 160 15.45 3.87 -10.69
C TYR A 160 14.11 4.55 -11.03
N GLU A 161 14.17 5.74 -11.61
CA GLU A 161 13.00 6.50 -12.05
C GLU A 161 12.10 5.69 -13.00
N LYS A 162 12.70 4.94 -13.93
CA LYS A 162 11.93 4.09 -14.86
C LYS A 162 11.17 2.98 -14.13
N LYS A 163 11.76 2.40 -13.08
CA LYS A 163 11.11 1.36 -12.27
C LYS A 163 9.94 1.94 -11.48
N LEU A 164 10.16 3.06 -10.79
CA LEU A 164 9.13 3.76 -10.04
C LEU A 164 7.97 4.20 -10.95
N LYS A 165 8.29 4.84 -12.07
CA LYS A 165 7.30 5.24 -13.07
C LYS A 165 6.51 4.06 -13.65
N LYS A 166 7.13 2.88 -13.79
CA LYS A 166 6.43 1.68 -14.25
C LYS A 166 5.36 1.23 -13.24
N LEU A 167 5.63 1.32 -11.94
CA LEU A 167 4.67 0.98 -10.88
C LEU A 167 3.52 2.00 -10.83
N PHE A 168 3.83 3.28 -10.93
CA PHE A 168 2.80 4.35 -10.94
C PHE A 168 1.99 4.38 -12.24
N GLY A 169 2.52 3.81 -13.32
CA GLY A 169 1.93 3.91 -14.65
C GLY A 169 2.03 5.34 -15.20
N ASN A 170 0.99 5.80 -15.90
CA ASN A 170 0.88 7.18 -16.39
C ASN A 170 -0.02 8.05 -15.50
N ARG A 171 -0.34 7.59 -14.29
CA ARG A 171 -1.21 8.29 -13.34
C ARG A 171 -0.38 9.20 -12.44
N LYS A 172 -1.02 10.27 -11.99
CA LYS A 172 -0.41 11.22 -11.06
C LYS A 172 -0.64 10.70 -9.63
N PRO A 173 0.42 10.55 -8.81
CA PRO A 173 0.25 10.23 -7.41
C PRO A 173 -0.35 11.40 -6.64
N GLU A 174 -1.11 11.09 -5.60
CA GLU A 174 -1.65 12.02 -4.63
C GLU A 174 -1.00 11.79 -3.27
N ALA A 175 -0.74 12.88 -2.54
CA ALA A 175 -0.16 12.79 -1.21
C ALA A 175 -1.22 12.36 -0.22
N LEU A 176 -0.92 11.33 0.57
CA LEU A 176 -1.80 10.81 1.61
C LEU A 176 -1.51 11.48 2.95
N GLY A 177 -2.56 11.78 3.70
CA GLY A 177 -2.49 12.41 5.02
C GLY A 177 -2.63 13.94 4.99
N ASN A 178 -2.64 14.57 3.82
CA ASN A 178 -2.80 16.02 3.70
C ASN A 178 -4.23 16.49 3.98
N GLU A 179 -5.22 15.65 3.64
CA GLU A 179 -6.65 15.92 3.84
C GLU A 179 -7.18 15.29 5.15
N ALA A 180 -6.27 14.90 6.05
CA ALA A 180 -6.63 14.23 7.28
C ALA A 180 -7.47 15.11 8.20
N VAL A 181 -8.60 14.58 8.64
CA VAL A 181 -9.62 15.26 9.44
C VAL A 181 -9.65 14.74 10.88
N SER A 182 -10.42 15.40 11.74
CA SER A 182 -10.60 15.02 13.14
C SER A 182 -11.40 13.72 13.31
N TYR A 183 -11.35 13.15 14.53
CA TYR A 183 -12.16 11.99 14.92
C TYR A 183 -13.66 12.15 14.56
N HIS A 184 -14.27 13.28 14.89
CA HIS A 184 -15.70 13.49 14.63
C HIS A 184 -16.02 13.59 13.13
N GLU A 185 -15.14 14.22 12.37
CA GLU A 185 -15.32 14.38 10.93
C GLU A 185 -15.13 13.07 10.19
N ILE A 186 -14.14 12.24 10.57
CA ILE A 186 -13.94 10.93 9.92
C ILE A 186 -15.10 9.98 10.19
N ILE A 187 -15.66 9.96 11.40
CA ILE A 187 -16.87 9.17 11.72
C ILE A 187 -18.05 9.60 10.86
N ASN A 188 -18.19 10.92 10.62
CA ASN A 188 -19.22 11.43 9.71
C ASN A 188 -18.96 11.01 8.25
N GLN A 189 -17.73 11.14 7.77
CA GLN A 189 -17.34 10.70 6.41
C GLN A 189 -17.59 9.20 6.21
N ILE A 190 -17.16 8.34 7.14
CA ILE A 190 -17.43 6.90 7.11
C ILE A 190 -18.92 6.62 7.00
N SER A 191 -19.77 7.38 7.71
CA SER A 191 -21.21 7.15 7.73
C SER A 191 -21.93 7.55 6.43
N HIS A 192 -21.33 8.47 5.65
CA HIS A 192 -21.94 9.06 4.46
C HIS A 192 -21.20 8.77 3.14
N TYR A 193 -20.16 7.98 3.20
CA TYR A 193 -19.31 7.57 2.07
C TYR A 193 -20.06 6.93 0.91
#